data_f7ab249213dda6edcadb068491d868ce
#
_entry.id   f7ab249213dda6edcadb068491d868ce
#
_cell.length_a   1.000
_cell.length_b   1.000
_cell.length_c   1.000
_cell.angle_alpha   90.00
_cell.angle_beta   90.00
_cell.angle_gamma   90.00
#
_symmetry.space_group_name_H-M   'P 1'
#
loop_
_entity.id
_entity.type
_entity.pdbx_description
1 polymer ?
#
loop_
_entity_poly.entity_id
_entity_poly.type
_entity_poly.pdbx_seq_one_letter_code
_entity_poly.pdbx_strand_id
1 'polypeptide(L)'
;MKTSFYTAALLLCLSTQLSAEEEPKQQKPVATELKKTKGSFGGFGRYEFKLDGHRCILVKPETAARGKPWIWRARFFGHEPQTDIALLKKGFHVAYIEVGGLFGNPAAVERWNLFYGYLRKEHGFSRKVALEGMSRGGLIIYNWARANPEKVSCIYGDAPVCDFRSWPGDLYRQGEKTEKPRGAWAACLRAYGLSEEQARSYKGNPVDNLEPLAKAGIPILHVCGGADKVVPVSENSAVIEKRYKALGGNIRTIIKDGVGHHPHSLKNPKPIVDFVLTHMVPGRKTK
;
A
#
# COMPACT_ATOMS: atom_id res chain seq x y z
N MET A 1 -44.08 -64.15 -43.57
CA MET A 1 -43.17 -64.53 -42.46
C MET A 1 -42.02 -63.61 -42.53
N LYS A 2 -41.95 -62.61 -41.63
CA LYS A 2 -40.82 -61.69 -41.49
C LYS A 2 -40.51 -61.64 -39.99
N THR A 3 -39.40 -62.23 -39.60
CA THR A 3 -38.83 -62.27 -38.26
C THR A 3 -38.03 -61.00 -38.04
N SER A 4 -38.40 -60.22 -36.99
CA SER A 4 -37.72 -59.02 -36.55
C SER A 4 -36.78 -59.35 -35.37
N PHE A 5 -35.49 -59.06 -35.53
CA PHE A 5 -34.52 -59.19 -34.46
C PHE A 5 -34.39 -57.82 -33.71
N TYR A 6 -34.68 -57.80 -32.42
CA TYR A 6 -34.41 -56.68 -31.56
C TYR A 6 -33.03 -56.87 -30.90
N THR A 7 -32.14 -55.97 -31.23
CA THR A 7 -30.79 -55.90 -30.59
C THR A 7 -30.92 -54.93 -29.40
N ALA A 8 -30.75 -55.43 -28.18
CA ALA A 8 -30.68 -54.62 -26.97
C ALA A 8 -29.28 -54.05 -26.83
N ALA A 9 -29.12 -52.75 -26.86
CA ALA A 9 -27.87 -52.04 -26.55
C ALA A 9 -27.80 -51.79 -25.03
N LEU A 10 -26.81 -52.42 -24.39
CA LEU A 10 -26.46 -52.21 -22.97
C LEU A 10 -25.65 -50.91 -22.83
N LEU A 11 -26.21 -49.85 -22.27
CA LEU A 11 -25.49 -48.64 -21.91
C LEU A 11 -24.77 -48.88 -20.57
N LEU A 12 -23.44 -48.97 -20.60
CA LEU A 12 -22.59 -48.96 -19.43
C LEU A 12 -22.42 -47.46 -18.99
N CYS A 13 -23.10 -47.07 -17.90
CA CYS A 13 -22.77 -45.79 -17.22
C CYS A 13 -21.48 -45.94 -16.41
N LEU A 14 -20.39 -45.44 -16.94
CA LEU A 14 -19.17 -45.19 -16.12
C LEU A 14 -19.44 -43.93 -15.27
N SER A 15 -19.66 -44.15 -13.97
CA SER A 15 -19.63 -43.06 -13.00
C SER A 15 -18.16 -42.72 -12.68
N THR A 16 -17.64 -41.66 -13.27
CA THR A 16 -16.38 -41.05 -12.85
C THR A 16 -16.63 -40.35 -11.51
N GLN A 17 -16.15 -40.95 -10.45
CA GLN A 17 -16.00 -40.25 -9.17
C GLN A 17 -14.93 -39.17 -9.33
N LEU A 18 -15.33 -37.89 -9.46
CA LEU A 18 -14.41 -36.77 -9.23
C LEU A 18 -14.04 -36.80 -7.73
N SER A 19 -12.79 -37.15 -7.45
CA SER A 19 -12.18 -36.90 -6.16
C SER A 19 -12.14 -35.38 -5.96
N ALA A 20 -12.84 -34.89 -4.93
CA ALA A 20 -12.70 -33.50 -4.50
C ALA A 20 -11.24 -33.32 -4.04
N GLU A 21 -10.46 -32.57 -4.80
CA GLU A 21 -9.16 -32.08 -4.33
C GLU A 21 -9.42 -31.21 -3.11
N GLU A 22 -8.93 -31.63 -1.94
CA GLU A 22 -8.93 -30.82 -0.73
C GLU A 22 -8.15 -29.52 -1.02
N GLU A 23 -8.80 -28.37 -0.96
CA GLU A 23 -8.12 -27.09 -0.99
C GLU A 23 -7.00 -27.07 0.07
N PRO A 24 -5.79 -26.60 -0.27
CA PRO A 24 -4.69 -26.57 0.68
C PRO A 24 -5.09 -25.73 1.89
N LYS A 25 -5.12 -26.35 3.07
CA LYS A 25 -5.41 -25.67 4.35
C LYS A 25 -4.42 -24.51 4.50
N GLN A 26 -4.92 -23.27 4.33
CA GLN A 26 -4.13 -22.07 4.56
C GLN A 26 -3.56 -22.11 5.98
N GLN A 27 -2.26 -22.33 6.11
CA GLN A 27 -1.58 -22.29 7.41
C GLN A 27 -1.80 -20.92 8.05
N LYS A 28 -2.14 -20.89 9.33
CA LYS A 28 -2.27 -19.63 10.07
C LYS A 28 -0.91 -18.93 10.07
N PRO A 29 -0.86 -17.61 9.82
CA PRO A 29 0.39 -16.87 9.87
C PRO A 29 1.05 -17.00 11.24
N VAL A 30 2.35 -17.31 11.26
CA VAL A 30 3.14 -17.47 12.47
C VAL A 30 3.63 -16.10 12.93
N ALA A 31 3.11 -15.62 14.05
CA ALA A 31 3.57 -14.38 14.67
C ALA A 31 4.43 -14.71 15.90
N THR A 32 5.55 -13.99 16.03
CA THR A 32 6.32 -14.01 17.29
C THR A 32 5.63 -13.14 18.33
N GLU A 33 5.97 -13.32 19.60
CA GLU A 33 5.49 -12.46 20.68
C GLU A 33 5.83 -10.98 20.44
N LEU A 34 4.88 -10.08 20.74
CA LEU A 34 5.12 -8.63 20.69
C LEU A 34 6.07 -8.23 21.83
N LYS A 35 7.27 -7.81 21.46
CA LYS A 35 8.25 -7.28 22.43
C LYS A 35 8.20 -5.75 22.46
N LYS A 36 7.94 -5.18 23.65
CA LYS A 36 8.08 -3.74 23.86
C LYS A 36 9.54 -3.36 23.73
N THR A 37 9.86 -2.41 22.84
CA THR A 37 11.24 -1.95 22.67
C THR A 37 11.66 -1.04 23.84
N LYS A 38 13.00 -1.02 24.11
CA LYS A 38 13.60 -0.09 25.07
C LYS A 38 13.56 1.32 24.52
N GLY A 39 12.57 1.99 24.41
CA GLY A 39 12.44 3.32 23.84
C GLY A 39 11.01 3.63 23.47
N SER A 40 10.74 4.89 23.28
CA SER A 40 9.44 5.36 22.88
C SER A 40 9.50 5.88 21.45
N PHE A 41 8.37 5.84 20.79
CA PHE A 41 8.15 6.55 19.54
C PHE A 41 7.34 7.82 19.85
N GLY A 42 8.02 8.96 19.96
CA GLY A 42 7.38 10.21 20.35
C GLY A 42 6.68 10.16 21.72
N GLY A 43 7.18 9.38 22.66
CA GLY A 43 6.57 9.18 23.99
C GLY A 43 5.66 7.95 24.09
N PHE A 44 5.28 7.34 22.97
CA PHE A 44 4.33 6.23 22.92
C PHE A 44 5.01 4.86 22.94
N GLY A 45 4.29 3.84 23.43
CA GLY A 45 4.79 2.47 23.49
C GLY A 45 4.95 1.87 22.10
N ARG A 46 6.19 1.52 21.73
CA ARG A 46 6.53 0.83 20.49
C ARG A 46 6.76 -0.65 20.74
N TYR A 47 6.21 -1.48 19.89
CA TYR A 47 6.30 -2.94 19.94
C TYR A 47 6.86 -3.46 18.62
N GLU A 48 7.79 -4.41 18.69
CA GLU A 48 8.34 -5.09 17.52
C GLU A 48 8.07 -6.59 17.61
N PHE A 49 7.81 -7.19 16.47
CA PHE A 49 7.59 -8.62 16.31
C PHE A 49 7.89 -9.05 14.88
N LYS A 50 7.85 -10.34 14.63
CA LYS A 50 7.90 -10.88 13.26
C LYS A 50 6.58 -11.56 12.93
N LEU A 51 6.11 -11.38 11.70
CA LEU A 51 5.00 -12.11 11.12
C LEU A 51 5.52 -12.81 9.88
N ASP A 52 5.48 -14.13 9.87
CA ASP A 52 6.12 -14.98 8.86
C ASP A 52 7.56 -14.56 8.53
N GLY A 53 8.35 -14.33 9.57
CA GLY A 53 9.74 -13.90 9.46
C GLY A 53 9.95 -12.42 9.12
N HIS A 54 8.90 -11.66 8.76
CA HIS A 54 9.01 -10.26 8.38
C HIS A 54 8.87 -9.33 9.59
N ARG A 55 9.76 -8.35 9.68
CA ARG A 55 9.75 -7.37 10.76
C ARG A 55 8.50 -6.52 10.72
N CYS A 56 7.80 -6.45 11.84
CA CYS A 56 6.62 -5.63 12.07
C CYS A 56 6.85 -4.67 13.23
N ILE A 57 6.24 -3.49 13.14
CA ILE A 57 6.23 -2.50 14.22
C ILE A 57 4.77 -2.07 14.44
N LEU A 58 4.41 -1.98 15.72
CA LEU A 58 3.15 -1.44 16.18
C LEU A 58 3.42 -0.40 17.26
N VAL A 59 2.92 0.83 17.05
CA VAL A 59 2.92 1.85 18.10
C VAL A 59 1.50 2.04 18.58
N LYS A 60 1.32 1.98 19.90
CA LYS A 60 0.01 2.09 20.54
C LYS A 60 -0.15 3.48 21.16
N PRO A 61 -1.30 4.12 21.01
CA PRO A 61 -1.64 5.33 21.76
C PRO A 61 -1.78 4.99 23.25
N GLU A 62 -1.72 6.01 24.12
CA GLU A 62 -2.01 5.83 25.55
C GLU A 62 -3.45 5.32 25.75
N THR A 63 -4.39 5.95 25.07
CA THR A 63 -5.78 5.52 25.04
C THR A 63 -6.24 5.42 23.60
N ALA A 64 -6.66 4.21 23.19
CA ALA A 64 -7.16 3.98 21.86
C ALA A 64 -8.51 4.66 21.63
N ALA A 65 -8.67 5.39 20.53
CA ALA A 65 -9.96 5.91 20.13
C ALA A 65 -10.95 4.78 19.80
N ARG A 66 -12.27 5.09 19.91
CA ARG A 66 -13.33 4.11 19.60
C ARG A 66 -13.15 3.51 18.21
N GLY A 67 -13.25 2.21 18.11
CA GLY A 67 -13.06 1.47 16.85
C GLY A 67 -11.60 1.23 16.47
N LYS A 68 -10.65 1.60 17.33
CA LYS A 68 -9.20 1.39 17.14
C LYS A 68 -8.74 1.83 15.74
N PRO A 69 -8.88 3.12 15.38
CA PRO A 69 -8.40 3.63 14.11
C PRO A 69 -6.88 3.51 14.02
N TRP A 70 -6.37 3.40 12.82
CA TRP A 70 -4.95 3.23 12.59
C TRP A 70 -4.50 3.81 11.26
N ILE A 71 -3.21 4.22 11.22
CA ILE A 71 -2.50 4.62 10.01
C ILE A 71 -1.42 3.59 9.71
N TRP A 72 -1.27 3.23 8.45
CA TRP A 72 -0.31 2.25 7.99
C TRP A 72 0.80 2.91 7.19
N ARG A 73 1.95 3.01 7.82
CA ARG A 73 3.15 3.61 7.22
C ARG A 73 3.89 2.60 6.36
N ALA A 74 4.09 2.91 5.09
CA ALA A 74 4.62 1.96 4.11
C ALA A 74 6.15 1.80 4.17
N ARG A 75 6.89 2.86 4.45
CA ARG A 75 8.36 2.92 4.42
C ARG A 75 8.88 3.94 5.43
N PHE A 76 10.22 3.94 5.59
CA PHE A 76 10.94 4.95 6.36
C PHE A 76 10.36 5.18 7.77
N PHE A 77 10.11 4.08 8.48
CA PHE A 77 9.52 4.15 9.82
C PHE A 77 10.35 5.04 10.75
N GLY A 78 9.72 6.06 11.30
CA GLY A 78 10.34 7.02 12.21
C GLY A 78 11.00 8.24 11.53
N HIS A 79 11.04 8.30 10.20
CA HIS A 79 11.49 9.49 9.49
C HIS A 79 10.36 10.50 9.36
N GLU A 80 10.59 11.77 9.74
CA GLU A 80 9.57 12.85 9.75
C GLU A 80 8.23 12.42 10.38
N PRO A 81 8.21 12.02 11.68
CA PRO A 81 7.10 11.31 12.30
C PRO A 81 6.01 12.24 12.85
N GLN A 82 5.98 13.52 12.47
CA GLN A 82 5.09 14.53 13.05
C GLN A 82 3.61 14.13 12.93
N THR A 83 3.23 13.61 11.76
CA THR A 83 1.86 13.14 11.49
C THR A 83 1.52 11.93 12.35
N ASP A 84 2.42 10.93 12.40
CA ASP A 84 2.24 9.72 13.22
C ASP A 84 2.04 10.08 14.69
N ILE A 85 2.92 10.93 15.23
CA ILE A 85 2.87 11.34 16.63
C ILE A 85 1.58 12.12 16.93
N ALA A 86 1.17 13.00 16.02
CA ALA A 86 -0.06 13.77 16.20
C ALA A 86 -1.31 12.85 16.15
N LEU A 87 -1.32 11.82 15.32
CA LEU A 87 -2.41 10.83 15.26
C LEU A 87 -2.41 9.90 16.47
N LEU A 88 -1.25 9.51 17.00
CA LEU A 88 -1.14 8.76 18.26
C LEU A 88 -1.77 9.54 19.43
N LYS A 89 -1.54 10.87 19.53
CA LYS A 89 -2.20 11.75 20.50
C LYS A 89 -3.73 11.81 20.32
N LYS A 90 -4.26 11.40 19.16
CA LYS A 90 -5.70 11.31 18.87
C LYS A 90 -6.26 9.89 19.03
N GLY A 91 -5.47 8.96 19.59
CA GLY A 91 -5.89 7.60 19.85
C GLY A 91 -5.75 6.64 18.66
N PHE A 92 -5.05 7.04 17.60
CA PHE A 92 -4.73 6.15 16.48
C PHE A 92 -3.56 5.24 16.82
N HIS A 93 -3.55 4.06 16.20
CA HIS A 93 -2.37 3.21 16.16
C HIS A 93 -1.54 3.50 14.92
N VAL A 94 -0.22 3.29 14.99
CA VAL A 94 0.68 3.35 13.83
C VAL A 94 1.23 1.95 13.59
N ALA A 95 1.08 1.45 12.36
CA ALA A 95 1.50 0.10 11.99
C ALA A 95 2.50 0.12 10.83
N TYR A 96 3.40 -0.86 10.80
CA TYR A 96 4.41 -1.02 9.78
C TYR A 96 4.79 -2.49 9.62
N ILE A 97 4.99 -2.94 8.38
CA ILE A 97 5.65 -4.20 8.04
C ILE A 97 6.70 -3.95 6.96
N GLU A 98 7.84 -4.63 7.05
CA GLU A 98 8.94 -4.47 6.10
C GLU A 98 8.60 -5.02 4.71
N VAL A 99 8.59 -4.13 3.71
CA VAL A 99 8.37 -4.43 2.29
C VAL A 99 9.34 -3.66 1.38
N GLY A 100 10.39 -3.09 1.98
CA GLY A 100 11.20 -2.06 1.32
C GLY A 100 11.88 -2.46 0.02
N GLY A 101 12.35 -3.69 -0.09
CA GLY A 101 13.02 -4.21 -1.28
C GLY A 101 12.07 -4.67 -2.39
N LEU A 102 10.75 -4.64 -2.16
CA LEU A 102 9.76 -5.18 -3.08
C LEU A 102 9.15 -4.14 -4.04
N PHE A 103 9.42 -2.86 -3.85
CA PHE A 103 8.95 -1.75 -4.71
C PHE A 103 7.44 -1.78 -5.01
N GLY A 104 6.62 -2.30 -4.08
CA GLY A 104 5.17 -2.39 -4.24
C GLY A 104 4.69 -3.47 -5.22
N ASN A 105 5.52 -4.45 -5.59
CA ASN A 105 5.16 -5.56 -6.45
C ASN A 105 4.08 -6.47 -5.83
N PRO A 106 3.55 -7.47 -6.55
CA PRO A 106 2.53 -8.38 -6.02
C PRO A 106 2.90 -9.03 -4.69
N ALA A 107 4.17 -9.44 -4.49
CA ALA A 107 4.61 -10.03 -3.22
C ALA A 107 4.53 -9.03 -2.04
N ALA A 108 4.73 -7.72 -2.29
CA ALA A 108 4.50 -6.69 -1.28
C ALA A 108 3.01 -6.57 -0.93
N VAL A 109 2.13 -6.67 -1.92
CA VAL A 109 0.67 -6.64 -1.72
C VAL A 109 0.23 -7.82 -0.88
N GLU A 110 0.71 -9.04 -1.17
CA GLU A 110 0.40 -10.24 -0.39
C GLU A 110 0.90 -10.15 1.05
N ARG A 111 2.12 -9.65 1.25
CA ARG A 111 2.65 -9.43 2.61
C ARG A 111 1.80 -8.41 3.39
N TRP A 112 1.28 -7.40 2.72
CA TRP A 112 0.37 -6.44 3.32
C TRP A 112 -1.00 -7.06 3.61
N ASN A 113 -1.53 -7.92 2.74
CA ASN A 113 -2.77 -8.67 3.01
C ASN A 113 -2.64 -9.51 4.28
N LEU A 114 -1.52 -10.22 4.43
CA LEU A 114 -1.21 -11.01 5.61
C LEU A 114 -1.21 -10.16 6.88
N PHE A 115 -0.50 -9.04 6.87
CA PHE A 115 -0.39 -8.15 8.03
C PHE A 115 -1.72 -7.47 8.36
N TYR A 116 -2.49 -7.04 7.36
CA TYR A 116 -3.84 -6.52 7.56
C TYR A 116 -4.73 -7.56 8.26
N GLY A 117 -4.74 -8.79 7.77
CA GLY A 117 -5.50 -9.88 8.37
C GLY A 117 -5.12 -10.12 9.83
N TYR A 118 -3.82 -10.15 10.13
CA TYR A 118 -3.30 -10.29 11.48
C TYR A 118 -3.78 -9.15 12.40
N LEU A 119 -3.60 -7.89 11.99
CA LEU A 119 -4.00 -6.73 12.80
C LEU A 119 -5.51 -6.68 13.04
N ARG A 120 -6.31 -7.06 12.04
CA ARG A 120 -7.76 -7.15 12.17
C ARG A 120 -8.18 -8.24 13.17
N LYS A 121 -7.59 -9.41 13.07
CA LYS A 121 -7.98 -10.60 13.85
C LYS A 121 -7.46 -10.51 15.28
N GLU A 122 -6.17 -10.24 15.45
CA GLU A 122 -5.52 -10.34 16.75
C GLU A 122 -5.61 -9.03 17.57
N HIS A 123 -5.75 -7.88 16.90
CA HIS A 123 -5.80 -6.58 17.58
C HIS A 123 -7.15 -5.86 17.47
N GLY A 124 -8.05 -6.34 16.61
CA GLY A 124 -9.38 -5.77 16.44
C GLY A 124 -9.36 -4.32 15.88
N PHE A 125 -8.37 -3.99 15.03
CA PHE A 125 -8.24 -2.66 14.43
C PHE A 125 -9.42 -2.36 13.50
N SER A 126 -9.69 -1.08 13.22
CA SER A 126 -10.75 -0.68 12.31
C SER A 126 -10.60 -1.33 10.93
N ARG A 127 -11.73 -1.71 10.30
CA ARG A 127 -11.75 -2.32 8.96
C ARG A 127 -11.10 -1.42 7.91
N LYS A 128 -11.40 -0.13 7.94
CA LYS A 128 -10.77 0.83 7.03
C LYS A 128 -9.53 1.43 7.68
N VAL A 129 -8.47 1.60 6.90
CA VAL A 129 -7.18 2.11 7.32
C VAL A 129 -6.82 3.38 6.54
N ALA A 130 -6.14 4.33 7.20
CA ALA A 130 -5.44 5.40 6.50
C ALA A 130 -4.08 4.89 6.04
N LEU A 131 -3.75 5.10 4.76
CA LEU A 131 -2.45 4.71 4.21
C LEU A 131 -1.52 5.92 4.17
N GLU A 132 -0.26 5.73 4.58
CA GLU A 132 0.80 6.72 4.49
C GLU A 132 1.97 6.17 3.67
N GLY A 133 2.30 6.86 2.57
CA GLY A 133 3.41 6.47 1.71
C GLY A 133 4.32 7.63 1.38
N MET A 134 5.54 7.60 1.94
CA MET A 134 6.59 8.57 1.70
C MET A 134 7.52 8.07 0.60
N SER A 135 7.87 8.92 -0.38
CA SER A 135 8.77 8.59 -1.47
C SER A 135 8.38 7.26 -2.14
N ARG A 136 9.30 6.28 -2.28
CA ARG A 136 8.97 4.95 -2.85
C ARG A 136 7.91 4.16 -2.07
N GLY A 137 7.50 4.61 -0.90
CA GLY A 137 6.32 4.09 -0.21
C GLY A 137 5.02 4.31 -0.97
N GLY A 138 4.99 5.28 -1.88
CA GLY A 138 3.88 5.51 -2.80
C GLY A 138 3.48 4.26 -3.59
N LEU A 139 4.46 3.51 -4.12
CA LEU A 139 4.19 2.32 -4.92
C LEU A 139 3.33 1.29 -4.17
N ILE A 140 3.65 0.99 -2.91
CA ILE A 140 2.90 -0.04 -2.17
C ILE A 140 1.53 0.46 -1.69
N ILE A 141 1.41 1.71 -1.21
CA ILE A 141 0.10 2.18 -0.74
C ILE A 141 -0.93 2.20 -1.86
N TYR A 142 -0.54 2.60 -3.08
CA TYR A 142 -1.44 2.61 -4.22
C TYR A 142 -1.75 1.20 -4.75
N ASN A 143 -0.73 0.33 -4.88
CA ASN A 143 -0.94 -1.02 -5.39
C ASN A 143 -1.79 -1.85 -4.42
N TRP A 144 -1.59 -1.69 -3.11
CA TRP A 144 -2.43 -2.35 -2.12
C TRP A 144 -3.86 -1.77 -2.09
N ALA A 145 -3.99 -0.45 -2.15
CA ALA A 145 -5.30 0.21 -2.22
C ALA A 145 -6.11 -0.23 -3.44
N ARG A 146 -5.46 -0.36 -4.60
CA ARG A 146 -6.08 -0.87 -5.82
C ARG A 146 -6.61 -2.29 -5.66
N ALA A 147 -5.85 -3.16 -5.00
CA ALA A 147 -6.24 -4.54 -4.75
C ALA A 147 -7.28 -4.70 -3.63
N ASN A 148 -7.41 -3.69 -2.73
CA ASN A 148 -8.25 -3.75 -1.54
C ASN A 148 -8.97 -2.42 -1.28
N PRO A 149 -9.68 -1.84 -2.25
CA PRO A 149 -10.23 -0.49 -2.11
C PRO A 149 -11.25 -0.38 -0.98
N GLU A 150 -11.98 -1.44 -0.65
CA GLU A 150 -12.96 -1.48 0.44
C GLU A 150 -12.34 -1.43 1.85
N LYS A 151 -11.03 -1.66 1.95
CA LYS A 151 -10.26 -1.62 3.20
C LYS A 151 -9.60 -0.26 3.45
N VAL A 152 -9.64 0.66 2.49
CA VAL A 152 -8.97 1.96 2.57
C VAL A 152 -9.96 3.04 2.96
N SER A 153 -9.55 3.91 3.89
CA SER A 153 -10.30 5.11 4.28
C SER A 153 -9.83 6.34 3.53
N CYS A 154 -8.52 6.55 3.49
CA CYS A 154 -7.88 7.63 2.76
C CYS A 154 -6.41 7.30 2.48
N ILE A 155 -5.81 8.04 1.55
CA ILE A 155 -4.39 7.92 1.20
C ILE A 155 -3.70 9.27 1.46
N TYR A 156 -2.62 9.24 2.24
CA TYR A 156 -1.64 10.32 2.35
C TYR A 156 -0.35 9.90 1.64
N GLY A 157 -0.01 10.61 0.57
CA GLY A 157 1.24 10.44 -0.17
C GLY A 157 2.17 11.62 0.08
N ASP A 158 3.40 11.35 0.54
CA ASP A 158 4.43 12.36 0.76
C ASP A 158 5.53 12.24 -0.30
N ALA A 159 5.58 13.16 -1.23
CA ALA A 159 6.41 13.09 -2.43
C ALA A 159 6.42 11.65 -3.01
N PRO A 160 5.22 11.04 -3.23
CA PRO A 160 5.10 9.63 -3.48
C PRO A 160 5.58 9.26 -4.89
N VAL A 161 6.36 8.19 -4.98
CA VAL A 161 6.61 7.53 -6.26
C VAL A 161 5.32 6.83 -6.70
N CYS A 162 4.80 7.25 -7.84
CA CYS A 162 3.58 6.71 -8.43
C CYS A 162 3.84 6.01 -9.77
N ASP A 163 5.06 6.12 -10.27
CA ASP A 163 5.56 5.46 -11.47
C ASP A 163 7.01 5.04 -11.26
N PHE A 164 7.30 3.75 -11.23
CA PHE A 164 8.67 3.31 -11.08
C PHE A 164 9.55 3.62 -12.30
N ARG A 165 8.95 3.96 -13.45
CA ARG A 165 9.67 4.41 -14.66
C ARG A 165 10.25 5.81 -14.44
N SER A 166 9.56 6.66 -13.66
CA SER A 166 10.07 7.96 -13.22
C SER A 166 11.16 7.80 -12.17
N TRP A 167 10.86 7.07 -11.09
CA TRP A 167 11.84 6.70 -10.07
C TRP A 167 11.68 5.22 -9.71
N PRO A 168 12.73 4.42 -9.77
CA PRO A 168 14.14 4.75 -10.03
C PRO A 168 14.55 4.74 -11.51
N GLY A 169 13.60 4.57 -12.45
CA GLY A 169 13.90 4.38 -13.86
C GLY A 169 14.56 5.59 -14.54
N ASP A 170 14.05 6.79 -14.34
CA ASP A 170 14.53 8.01 -15.03
C ASP A 170 15.73 8.68 -14.36
N LEU A 171 15.87 8.60 -13.06
CA LEU A 171 17.11 8.98 -12.39
C LEU A 171 18.32 8.25 -12.99
N TYR A 172 18.08 7.03 -13.43
CA TYR A 172 19.10 6.22 -14.07
C TYR A 172 19.45 6.69 -15.48
N ARG A 173 18.48 7.24 -16.24
CA ARG A 173 18.69 7.76 -17.59
C ARG A 173 19.41 9.10 -17.64
N GLN A 174 19.25 9.93 -16.59
CA GLN A 174 19.78 11.29 -16.55
C GLN A 174 21.26 11.36 -16.17
N GLY A 175 21.82 10.35 -15.53
CA GLY A 175 23.17 10.39 -14.96
C GLY A 175 24.23 9.52 -15.63
N GLU A 176 23.88 8.42 -16.24
CA GLU A 176 24.87 7.47 -16.78
C GLU A 176 24.32 6.66 -17.95
N LYS A 177 24.97 6.79 -19.11
CA LYS A 177 24.85 5.81 -20.19
C LYS A 177 25.58 4.52 -19.76
N THR A 178 24.98 3.71 -18.90
CA THR A 178 25.53 2.40 -18.56
C THR A 178 24.76 1.33 -19.33
N GLU A 179 25.48 0.38 -19.89
CA GLU A 179 24.91 -0.74 -20.65
C GLU A 179 24.01 -1.68 -19.81
N LYS A 180 24.08 -1.58 -18.48
CA LYS A 180 23.31 -2.42 -17.56
C LYS A 180 22.68 -1.64 -16.43
N PRO A 181 21.42 -1.95 -16.07
CA PRO A 181 20.75 -1.35 -14.90
C PRO A 181 21.57 -1.55 -13.61
N ARG A 182 21.70 -0.50 -12.80
CA ARG A 182 22.42 -0.53 -11.52
C ARG A 182 21.55 0.00 -10.37
N GLY A 183 22.01 -0.16 -9.15
CA GLY A 183 21.41 0.43 -7.96
C GLY A 183 19.94 0.10 -7.77
N ALA A 184 19.14 1.10 -7.48
CA ALA A 184 17.71 0.95 -7.20
C ALA A 184 16.90 0.49 -8.42
N TRP A 185 17.30 0.88 -9.65
CA TRP A 185 16.64 0.41 -10.86
C TRP A 185 16.81 -1.09 -11.08
N ALA A 186 18.05 -1.59 -10.98
CA ALA A 186 18.30 -3.02 -11.05
C ALA A 186 17.56 -3.82 -9.96
N ALA A 187 17.49 -3.26 -8.74
CA ALA A 187 16.73 -3.87 -7.66
C ALA A 187 15.22 -3.90 -7.95
N CYS A 188 14.68 -2.84 -8.53
CA CYS A 188 13.28 -2.78 -8.95
C CYS A 188 12.96 -3.82 -10.02
N LEU A 189 13.78 -3.91 -11.06
CA LEU A 189 13.63 -4.90 -12.13
C LEU A 189 13.62 -6.33 -11.58
N ARG A 190 14.58 -6.66 -10.70
CA ARG A 190 14.62 -7.98 -10.04
C ARG A 190 13.38 -8.23 -9.19
N ALA A 191 12.91 -7.23 -8.45
CA ALA A 191 11.74 -7.37 -7.60
C ALA A 191 10.46 -7.69 -8.39
N TYR A 192 10.35 -7.15 -9.60
CA TYR A 192 9.22 -7.41 -10.50
C TYR A 192 9.45 -8.58 -11.46
N GLY A 193 10.68 -9.12 -11.56
CA GLY A 193 11.04 -10.14 -12.55
C GLY A 193 10.95 -9.65 -14.00
N LEU A 194 11.20 -8.37 -14.25
CA LEU A 194 11.05 -7.72 -15.55
C LEU A 194 12.41 -7.42 -16.19
N SER A 195 12.49 -7.54 -17.52
CA SER A 195 13.55 -6.91 -18.30
C SER A 195 13.36 -5.38 -18.27
N GLU A 196 14.39 -4.63 -18.69
CA GLU A 196 14.27 -3.18 -18.80
C GLU A 196 13.21 -2.75 -19.81
N GLU A 197 13.12 -3.40 -20.95
CA GLU A 197 12.12 -3.15 -21.98
C GLU A 197 10.69 -3.41 -21.44
N GLN A 198 10.48 -4.53 -20.77
CA GLN A 198 9.21 -4.86 -20.14
C GLN A 198 8.82 -3.82 -19.08
N ALA A 199 9.78 -3.38 -18.26
CA ALA A 199 9.52 -2.39 -17.22
C ALA A 199 9.15 -1.02 -17.81
N ARG A 200 9.76 -0.61 -18.91
CA ARG A 200 9.44 0.65 -19.58
C ARG A 200 8.04 0.67 -20.21
N SER A 201 7.56 -0.49 -20.65
CA SER A 201 6.21 -0.66 -21.21
C SER A 201 5.16 -1.05 -20.14
N TYR A 202 5.58 -1.25 -18.87
CA TYR A 202 4.73 -1.74 -17.79
C TYR A 202 3.56 -0.79 -17.49
N LYS A 203 2.35 -1.33 -17.48
CA LYS A 203 1.09 -0.60 -17.24
C LYS A 203 0.48 -0.83 -15.86
N GLY A 204 1.23 -1.47 -14.97
CA GLY A 204 0.77 -1.76 -13.61
C GLY A 204 1.14 -0.72 -12.57
N ASN A 205 1.76 0.43 -12.96
CA ASN A 205 2.10 1.50 -12.03
C ASN A 205 0.84 2.19 -11.45
N PRO A 206 0.94 2.79 -10.25
CA PRO A 206 -0.15 3.58 -9.67
C PRO A 206 -0.78 4.58 -10.62
N VAL A 207 0.03 5.32 -11.39
CA VAL A 207 -0.46 6.30 -12.39
C VAL A 207 -1.36 5.69 -13.46
N ASP A 208 -1.24 4.40 -13.72
CA ASP A 208 -1.96 3.71 -14.80
C ASP A 208 -3.26 3.01 -14.31
N ASN A 209 -3.52 2.95 -12.98
CA ASN A 209 -4.55 2.08 -12.41
C ASN A 209 -5.30 2.74 -11.23
N LEU A 210 -6.06 3.79 -11.50
CA LEU A 210 -6.75 4.59 -10.49
C LEU A 210 -8.26 4.30 -10.38
N GLU A 211 -8.86 3.61 -11.35
CA GLU A 211 -10.29 3.37 -11.43
C GLU A 211 -10.87 2.68 -10.18
N PRO A 212 -10.25 1.63 -9.62
CA PRO A 212 -10.77 0.99 -8.41
C PRO A 212 -10.83 1.94 -7.22
N LEU A 213 -9.85 2.85 -7.09
CA LEU A 213 -9.79 3.85 -6.03
C LEU A 213 -10.89 4.91 -6.22
N ALA A 214 -11.07 5.39 -7.45
CA ALA A 214 -12.09 6.39 -7.80
C ALA A 214 -13.50 5.81 -7.59
N LYS A 215 -13.75 4.59 -8.06
CA LYS A 215 -15.02 3.88 -7.85
C LYS A 215 -15.34 3.68 -6.36
N ALA A 216 -14.33 3.44 -5.53
CA ALA A 216 -14.49 3.32 -4.08
C ALA A 216 -14.57 4.68 -3.36
N GLY A 217 -14.39 5.79 -4.07
CA GLY A 217 -14.44 7.15 -3.52
C GLY A 217 -13.34 7.45 -2.51
N ILE A 218 -12.14 6.87 -2.66
CA ILE A 218 -11.05 7.02 -1.71
C ILE A 218 -10.47 8.42 -1.81
N PRO A 219 -10.54 9.27 -0.76
CA PRO A 219 -9.92 10.59 -0.78
C PRO A 219 -8.40 10.49 -0.69
N ILE A 220 -7.71 11.37 -1.42
CA ILE A 220 -6.24 11.40 -1.53
C ILE A 220 -5.72 12.79 -1.14
N LEU A 221 -4.66 12.82 -0.34
CA LEU A 221 -3.86 14.00 -0.07
C LEU A 221 -2.41 13.72 -0.45
N HIS A 222 -1.82 14.57 -1.29
CA HIS A 222 -0.38 14.60 -1.53
C HIS A 222 0.25 15.82 -0.89
N VAL A 223 1.49 15.67 -0.41
CA VAL A 223 2.36 16.77 0.02
C VAL A 223 3.67 16.62 -0.75
N CYS A 224 4.06 17.60 -1.55
CA CYS A 224 5.21 17.50 -2.45
C CYS A 224 6.07 18.75 -2.39
N GLY A 225 7.37 18.59 -2.61
CA GLY A 225 8.25 19.72 -2.88
C GLY A 225 8.12 20.18 -4.33
N GLY A 226 7.90 21.48 -4.55
CA GLY A 226 7.74 22.04 -5.89
C GLY A 226 9.00 21.99 -6.75
N ALA A 227 10.18 21.91 -6.12
CA ALA A 227 11.49 21.77 -6.77
C ALA A 227 12.07 20.35 -6.68
N ASP A 228 11.23 19.34 -6.44
CA ASP A 228 11.66 17.93 -6.29
C ASP A 228 12.17 17.39 -7.65
N LYS A 229 13.49 17.12 -7.70
CA LYS A 229 14.17 16.52 -8.86
C LYS A 229 14.37 15.01 -8.72
N VAL A 230 14.11 14.45 -7.52
CA VAL A 230 14.25 13.01 -7.26
C VAL A 230 12.98 12.27 -7.64
N VAL A 231 11.83 12.79 -7.20
CA VAL A 231 10.50 12.30 -7.56
C VAL A 231 9.70 13.49 -8.15
N PRO A 232 9.92 13.82 -9.42
CA PRO A 232 9.31 15.00 -10.03
C PRO A 232 7.79 14.97 -9.91
N VAL A 233 7.22 16.09 -9.45
CA VAL A 233 5.77 16.24 -9.30
C VAL A 233 5.05 16.00 -10.62
N SER A 234 5.63 16.52 -11.73
CA SER A 234 5.09 16.38 -13.08
C SER A 234 4.94 14.96 -13.58
N GLU A 235 5.74 14.03 -13.07
CA GLU A 235 5.76 12.63 -13.50
C GLU A 235 4.99 11.71 -12.54
N ASN A 236 4.71 12.17 -11.32
CA ASN A 236 4.09 11.40 -10.26
C ASN A 236 2.77 12.04 -9.78
N SER A 237 2.83 12.94 -8.82
CA SER A 237 1.65 13.50 -8.16
C SER A 237 0.73 14.26 -9.09
N ALA A 238 1.26 15.04 -10.03
CA ALA A 238 0.45 15.76 -11.00
C ALA A 238 -0.27 14.82 -11.99
N VAL A 239 0.37 13.70 -12.37
CA VAL A 239 -0.26 12.69 -13.21
C VAL A 239 -1.41 12.01 -12.46
N ILE A 240 -1.18 11.60 -11.19
CA ILE A 240 -2.24 11.06 -10.32
C ILE A 240 -3.38 12.06 -10.20
N GLU A 241 -3.10 13.31 -9.86
CA GLU A 241 -4.12 14.34 -9.66
C GLU A 241 -4.98 14.55 -10.92
N LYS A 242 -4.34 14.72 -12.09
CA LYS A 242 -5.03 14.88 -13.36
C LYS A 242 -5.95 13.69 -13.68
N ARG A 243 -5.40 12.48 -13.61
CA ARG A 243 -6.13 11.25 -13.96
C ARG A 243 -7.22 10.93 -12.94
N TYR A 244 -6.93 11.10 -11.64
CA TYR A 244 -7.88 10.81 -10.59
C TYR A 244 -9.09 11.74 -10.61
N LYS A 245 -8.86 13.06 -10.83
CA LYS A 245 -9.93 14.04 -11.03
C LYS A 245 -10.79 13.73 -12.27
N ALA A 246 -10.16 13.30 -13.36
CA ALA A 246 -10.90 12.89 -14.57
C ALA A 246 -11.81 11.67 -14.35
N LEU A 247 -11.50 10.82 -13.37
CA LEU A 247 -12.34 9.71 -12.92
C LEU A 247 -13.37 10.11 -11.84
N GLY A 248 -13.50 11.40 -11.53
CA GLY A 248 -14.39 11.89 -10.47
C GLY A 248 -13.84 11.72 -9.05
N GLY A 249 -12.58 11.32 -8.91
CA GLY A 249 -11.93 11.10 -7.61
C GLY A 249 -11.58 12.40 -6.89
N ASN A 250 -11.62 12.35 -5.55
CA ASN A 250 -11.27 13.48 -4.69
C ASN A 250 -9.78 13.42 -4.32
N ILE A 251 -9.00 14.35 -4.85
CA ILE A 251 -7.57 14.50 -4.55
C ILE A 251 -7.20 15.97 -4.35
N ARG A 252 -6.35 16.21 -3.36
CA ARG A 252 -5.72 17.50 -3.11
C ARG A 252 -4.20 17.32 -3.03
N THR A 253 -3.46 18.22 -3.66
CA THR A 253 -2.00 18.29 -3.54
C THR A 253 -1.60 19.59 -2.85
N ILE A 254 -0.75 19.49 -1.82
CA ILE A 254 -0.08 20.61 -1.17
C ILE A 254 1.33 20.69 -1.74
N ILE A 255 1.66 21.78 -2.40
CA ILE A 255 3.00 22.04 -2.92
C ILE A 255 3.77 22.90 -1.93
N LYS A 256 4.99 22.50 -1.60
CA LYS A 256 5.95 23.28 -0.82
C LYS A 256 6.87 24.01 -1.80
N ASP A 257 6.60 25.28 -2.05
CA ASP A 257 7.35 26.08 -3.05
C ASP A 257 8.84 26.14 -2.72
N GLY A 258 9.69 25.95 -3.74
CA GLY A 258 11.14 25.94 -3.62
C GLY A 258 11.76 24.76 -2.86
N VAL A 259 10.96 23.87 -2.29
CA VAL A 259 11.44 22.68 -1.55
C VAL A 259 11.71 21.54 -2.53
N GLY A 260 12.83 20.85 -2.36
CA GLY A 260 13.17 19.63 -3.09
C GLY A 260 12.47 18.39 -2.52
N HIS A 261 13.13 17.20 -2.71
CA HIS A 261 12.61 15.94 -2.16
C HIS A 261 12.56 15.91 -0.63
N HIS A 262 13.46 16.64 0.01
CA HIS A 262 13.50 16.79 1.47
C HIS A 262 13.38 18.26 1.87
N PRO A 263 12.89 18.57 3.09
CA PRO A 263 12.32 17.62 4.06
C PRO A 263 10.94 17.11 3.61
N HIS A 264 10.62 15.88 3.99
CA HIS A 264 9.28 15.31 3.86
C HIS A 264 8.31 15.94 4.87
N SER A 265 7.00 15.57 4.75
CA SER A 265 5.93 16.02 5.63
C SER A 265 5.73 17.55 5.63
N LEU A 266 4.99 18.03 6.59
CA LEU A 266 4.83 19.45 6.90
C LEU A 266 5.38 19.70 8.32
N LYS A 267 6.09 20.82 8.50
CA LYS A 267 6.56 21.24 9.83
C LYS A 267 5.38 21.29 10.83
N ASN A 268 4.24 21.81 10.41
CA ASN A 268 2.98 21.68 11.12
C ASN A 268 2.12 20.61 10.42
N PRO A 269 1.96 19.40 11.00
CA PRO A 269 1.23 18.31 10.36
C PRO A 269 -0.29 18.47 10.38
N LYS A 270 -0.82 19.56 10.95
CA LYS A 270 -2.27 19.77 11.12
C LYS A 270 -3.09 19.53 9.84
N PRO A 271 -2.71 20.01 8.64
CA PRO A 271 -3.48 19.76 7.42
C PRO A 271 -3.60 18.28 7.07
N ILE A 272 -2.55 17.48 7.33
CA ILE A 272 -2.52 16.03 7.08
C ILE A 272 -3.38 15.32 8.14
N VAL A 273 -3.20 15.69 9.40
CA VAL A 273 -3.96 15.13 10.54
C VAL A 273 -5.44 15.38 10.36
N ASP A 274 -5.85 16.61 10.02
CA ASP A 274 -7.25 16.96 9.80
C ASP A 274 -7.84 16.16 8.63
N PHE A 275 -7.09 15.99 7.55
CA PHE A 275 -7.49 15.13 6.42
C PHE A 275 -7.75 13.69 6.88
N VAL A 276 -6.83 13.07 7.62
CA VAL A 276 -6.98 11.69 8.11
C VAL A 276 -8.19 11.59 9.06
N LEU A 277 -8.33 12.53 10.01
CA LEU A 277 -9.43 12.52 10.97
C LEU A 277 -10.78 12.67 10.29
N THR A 278 -10.89 13.52 9.27
CA THR A 278 -12.14 13.75 8.52
C THR A 278 -12.63 12.45 7.86
N HIS A 279 -11.71 11.61 7.38
CA HIS A 279 -12.05 10.42 6.63
C HIS A 279 -12.02 9.11 7.45
N MET A 280 -11.51 9.15 8.68
CA MET A 280 -11.43 7.98 9.58
C MET A 280 -12.42 8.03 10.75
N VAL A 281 -12.88 9.22 11.15
CA VAL A 281 -13.77 9.36 12.29
C VAL A 281 -15.17 9.74 11.78
N PRO A 282 -16.17 8.84 11.88
CA PRO A 282 -17.53 9.14 11.43
C PRO A 282 -18.10 10.38 12.12
N GLY A 283 -18.70 11.28 11.34
CA GLY A 283 -19.43 12.45 11.87
C GLY A 283 -18.60 13.71 12.05
N ARG A 284 -17.29 13.71 11.77
CA ARG A 284 -16.48 14.94 11.80
C ARG A 284 -16.60 15.68 10.46
N LYS A 285 -17.47 16.69 10.43
CA LYS A 285 -17.47 17.68 9.33
C LYS A 285 -16.30 18.64 9.52
N THR A 286 -15.57 18.97 8.46
CA THR A 286 -14.63 20.10 8.43
C THR A 286 -15.43 21.39 8.63
N LYS A 287 -15.05 22.17 9.64
CA LYS A 287 -15.46 23.58 9.76
C LYS A 287 -14.64 24.41 8.80
#